data_53ea7e26505f261b6b53a13a12fac261
#
_entry.id   53ea7e26505f261b6b53a13a12fac261
#
_cell.length_a   1.000
_cell.length_b   1.000
_cell.length_c   1.000
_cell.angle_alpha   90.00
_cell.angle_beta   90.00
_cell.angle_gamma   90.00
#
_symmetry.space_group_name_H-M   'P 1'
#
loop_
_entity.id
_entity.type
_entity.pdbx_description
1 polymer ?
#
loop_
_entity_poly.entity_id
_entity_poly.type
_entity_poly.pdbx_seq_one_letter_code
_entity_poly.pdbx_strand_id
1 'polypeptide(L)'
;YFEEIAEQIKNFVNKKYPLFICGPGNTKDLLHNYLLNKHNNFVDLITTIQNIDLSGHDGVYITVKSPDFIQKIKNSTFFHAYTILNQIMKSIVDQVKDTALSFDEVNAATNLGAVKAVLLSNKIFEKNINEDLLITILNKIELTGGSILIVDSTTDIGLQVSSLGGIIALLRYQIY
;
A
#
# COMPACT_ATOMS: atom_id res chain seq x y z
N TYR A 1 16.79 -15.59 -20.65
CA TYR A 1 15.64 -16.08 -19.85
C TYR A 1 15.32 -15.15 -18.65
N PHE A 2 16.26 -14.94 -17.67
CA PHE A 2 15.98 -14.04 -16.53
C PHE A 2 15.85 -12.57 -16.95
N GLU A 3 16.60 -12.13 -17.96
CA GLU A 3 16.46 -10.79 -18.54
C GLU A 3 15.07 -10.58 -19.16
N GLU A 4 14.57 -11.54 -19.89
CA GLU A 4 13.23 -11.49 -20.48
C GLU A 4 12.13 -11.36 -19.41
N ILE A 5 12.28 -12.10 -18.30
CA ILE A 5 11.38 -11.99 -17.16
C ILE A 5 11.46 -10.58 -16.54
N ALA A 6 12.68 -10.08 -16.34
CA ALA A 6 12.91 -8.74 -15.78
C ALA A 6 12.24 -7.66 -16.64
N GLU A 7 12.35 -7.75 -17.96
CA GLU A 7 11.70 -6.81 -18.88
C GLU A 7 10.15 -6.87 -18.78
N GLN A 8 9.58 -8.08 -18.70
CA GLN A 8 8.12 -8.24 -18.60
C GLN A 8 7.55 -7.65 -17.32
N ILE A 9 8.26 -7.76 -16.20
CA ILE A 9 7.78 -7.25 -14.90
C ILE A 9 8.10 -5.77 -14.64
N LYS A 10 8.91 -5.11 -15.48
CA LYS A 10 9.26 -3.68 -15.33
C LYS A 10 8.05 -2.78 -15.12
N ASN A 11 6.98 -3.00 -15.86
CA ASN A 11 5.77 -2.19 -15.75
C ASN A 11 5.10 -2.30 -14.38
N PHE A 12 5.20 -3.46 -13.72
CA PHE A 12 4.66 -3.68 -12.38
C PHE A 12 5.56 -3.06 -11.31
N VAL A 13 6.87 -3.14 -11.49
CA VAL A 13 7.87 -2.50 -10.61
C VAL A 13 7.73 -0.98 -10.65
N ASN A 14 7.57 -0.41 -11.82
CA ASN A 14 7.37 1.04 -11.98
C ASN A 14 6.10 1.53 -11.27
N LYS A 15 5.10 0.65 -11.11
CA LYS A 15 3.87 0.94 -10.34
C LYS A 15 4.02 0.63 -8.84
N LYS A 16 5.19 0.21 -8.38
CA LYS A 16 5.47 -0.16 -6.98
C LYS A 16 4.55 -1.23 -6.40
N TYR A 17 4.06 -2.14 -7.24
CA TYR A 17 3.33 -3.31 -6.75
C TYR A 17 4.29 -4.30 -6.11
N PRO A 18 3.90 -4.93 -4.98
CA PRO A 18 4.69 -6.02 -4.41
C PRO A 18 4.70 -7.21 -5.36
N LEU A 19 5.89 -7.77 -5.59
CA LEU A 19 6.12 -8.92 -6.46
C LEU A 19 6.52 -10.14 -5.63
N PHE A 20 5.80 -11.23 -5.83
CA PHE A 20 6.08 -12.49 -5.17
C PHE A 20 6.56 -13.52 -6.18
N ILE A 21 7.75 -14.09 -5.92
CA ILE A 21 8.32 -15.16 -6.72
C ILE A 21 8.06 -16.48 -6.00
N CYS A 22 7.40 -17.42 -6.66
CA CYS A 22 7.10 -18.74 -6.13
C CYS A 22 7.35 -19.82 -7.18
N GLY A 23 7.41 -21.07 -6.75
CA GLY A 23 7.57 -22.23 -7.63
C GLY A 23 8.52 -23.29 -7.09
N PRO A 24 8.63 -24.43 -7.79
CA PRO A 24 9.44 -25.54 -7.36
C PRO A 24 10.95 -25.27 -7.48
N GLY A 25 11.71 -25.93 -6.64
CA GLY A 25 13.16 -25.91 -6.68
C GLY A 25 13.81 -24.57 -6.38
N ASN A 26 15.05 -24.41 -6.82
CA ASN A 26 15.92 -23.26 -6.49
C ASN A 26 15.86 -22.13 -7.52
N THR A 27 15.13 -22.31 -8.63
CA THR A 27 15.07 -21.29 -9.71
C THR A 27 14.49 -19.97 -9.24
N LYS A 28 13.56 -19.99 -8.29
CA LYS A 28 12.98 -18.79 -7.66
C LYS A 28 14.04 -17.94 -6.94
N ASP A 29 14.94 -18.60 -6.20
CA ASP A 29 16.00 -17.90 -5.47
C ASP A 29 17.09 -17.37 -6.41
N LEU A 30 17.39 -18.11 -7.48
CA LEU A 30 18.30 -17.64 -8.55
C LEU A 30 17.72 -16.42 -9.27
N LEU A 31 16.44 -16.42 -9.61
CA LEU A 31 15.77 -15.29 -10.23
C LEU A 31 15.74 -14.08 -9.26
N HIS A 32 15.38 -14.30 -8.00
CA HIS A 32 15.40 -13.26 -6.97
C HIS A 32 16.76 -12.59 -6.87
N ASN A 33 17.84 -13.39 -6.71
CA ASN A 33 19.20 -12.86 -6.62
C ASN A 33 19.63 -12.13 -7.89
N TYR A 34 19.25 -12.64 -9.07
CA TYR A 34 19.52 -11.99 -10.34
C TYR A 34 18.88 -10.60 -10.40
N LEU A 35 17.60 -10.50 -10.03
CA LEU A 35 16.86 -9.24 -10.04
C LEU A 35 17.44 -8.22 -9.06
N LEU A 36 17.78 -8.64 -7.85
CA LEU A 36 18.39 -7.75 -6.84
C LEU A 36 19.76 -7.23 -7.28
N ASN A 37 20.58 -8.08 -7.92
CA ASN A 37 21.93 -7.69 -8.34
C ASN A 37 21.96 -6.77 -9.56
N LYS A 38 20.99 -6.90 -10.46
CA LYS A 38 20.98 -6.15 -11.72
C LYS A 38 20.02 -4.96 -11.75
N HIS A 39 19.01 -4.95 -10.89
CA HIS A 39 17.92 -3.98 -10.93
C HIS A 39 17.60 -3.46 -9.54
N ASN A 40 18.27 -2.39 -9.11
CA ASN A 40 18.10 -1.78 -7.78
C ASN A 40 16.65 -1.39 -7.46
N ASN A 41 15.81 -1.13 -8.47
CA ASN A 41 14.40 -0.78 -8.32
C ASN A 41 13.53 -1.93 -7.80
N PHE A 42 14.06 -3.15 -7.73
CA PHE A 42 13.32 -4.33 -7.29
C PHE A 42 13.50 -4.64 -5.80
N VAL A 43 14.52 -4.06 -5.15
CA VAL A 43 14.96 -4.47 -3.80
C VAL A 43 13.82 -4.50 -2.78
N ASP A 44 13.01 -3.45 -2.73
CA ASP A 44 11.94 -3.30 -1.74
C ASP A 44 10.61 -3.94 -2.17
N LEU A 45 10.53 -4.47 -3.38
CA LEU A 45 9.27 -4.92 -3.97
C LEU A 45 9.20 -6.44 -4.11
N ILE A 46 10.33 -7.13 -4.19
CA ILE A 46 10.39 -8.56 -4.50
C ILE A 46 10.55 -9.40 -3.24
N THR A 47 9.72 -10.44 -3.14
CA THR A 47 9.77 -11.41 -2.05
C THR A 47 9.59 -12.83 -2.60
N THR A 48 10.41 -13.78 -2.15
CA THR A 48 10.24 -15.20 -2.47
C THR A 48 9.26 -15.88 -1.52
N ILE A 49 8.41 -16.76 -2.04
CA ILE A 49 7.54 -17.63 -1.25
C ILE A 49 8.12 -19.03 -1.28
N GLN A 50 8.36 -19.59 -0.11
CA GLN A 50 8.98 -20.90 0.04
C GLN A 50 7.93 -22.03 0.11
N ASN A 51 8.40 -23.28 -0.05
CA ASN A 51 7.58 -24.50 0.07
C ASN A 51 6.41 -24.58 -0.92
N ILE A 52 6.62 -24.09 -2.14
CA ILE A 52 5.69 -24.25 -3.26
C ILE A 52 6.34 -25.19 -4.28
N ASP A 53 5.79 -26.37 -4.40
CA ASP A 53 6.35 -27.45 -5.24
C ASP A 53 5.67 -27.54 -6.63
N LEU A 54 4.69 -26.68 -6.89
CA LEU A 54 4.00 -26.59 -8.17
C LEU A 54 4.33 -25.30 -8.91
N SER A 55 4.20 -25.35 -10.23
CA SER A 55 4.38 -24.22 -11.14
C SER A 55 3.07 -23.86 -11.86
N GLY A 56 3.09 -22.78 -12.63
CA GLY A 56 1.93 -22.31 -13.40
C GLY A 56 0.75 -21.92 -12.52
N HIS A 57 -0.46 -22.08 -13.01
CA HIS A 57 -1.68 -21.68 -12.32
C HIS A 57 -1.89 -22.40 -10.99
N ASP A 58 -1.57 -23.69 -10.92
CA ASP A 58 -1.69 -24.47 -9.68
C ASP A 58 -0.72 -23.97 -8.61
N GLY A 59 0.51 -23.63 -9.01
CA GLY A 59 1.49 -23.03 -8.12
C GLY A 59 1.01 -21.69 -7.58
N VAL A 60 0.43 -20.83 -8.40
CA VAL A 60 -0.15 -19.54 -7.96
C VAL A 60 -1.31 -19.79 -6.98
N TYR A 61 -2.21 -20.70 -7.31
CA TYR A 61 -3.37 -21.01 -6.45
C TYR A 61 -2.96 -21.49 -5.06
N ILE A 62 -1.95 -22.34 -4.97
CA ILE A 62 -1.42 -22.82 -3.69
C ILE A 62 -0.69 -21.69 -2.96
N THR A 63 0.08 -20.87 -3.69
CA THR A 63 0.83 -19.74 -3.12
C THR A 63 -0.09 -18.78 -2.39
N VAL A 64 -1.18 -18.33 -3.01
CA VAL A 64 -2.09 -17.34 -2.39
C VAL A 64 -2.79 -17.86 -1.13
N LYS A 65 -2.84 -19.17 -0.94
CA LYS A 65 -3.40 -19.82 0.26
C LYS A 65 -2.34 -20.17 1.29
N SER A 66 -1.05 -20.09 0.95
CA SER A 66 0.02 -20.48 1.84
C SER A 66 0.14 -19.51 3.02
N PRO A 67 0.42 -20.01 4.25
CA PRO A 67 0.62 -19.16 5.42
C PRO A 67 1.77 -18.16 5.23
N ASP A 68 2.83 -18.55 4.55
CA ASP A 68 3.99 -17.69 4.25
C ASP A 68 3.60 -16.48 3.39
N PHE A 69 2.83 -16.71 2.34
CA PHE A 69 2.30 -15.62 1.50
C PHE A 69 1.39 -14.68 2.29
N ILE A 70 0.43 -15.26 3.04
CA ILE A 70 -0.52 -14.46 3.84
C ILE A 70 0.21 -13.61 4.87
N GLN A 71 1.25 -14.13 5.51
CA GLN A 71 2.05 -13.38 6.46
C GLN A 71 2.85 -12.26 5.78
N LYS A 72 3.50 -12.55 4.65
CA LYS A 72 4.32 -11.57 3.92
C LYS A 72 3.48 -10.45 3.31
N ILE A 73 2.32 -10.77 2.73
CA ILE A 73 1.45 -9.73 2.18
C ILE A 73 0.86 -8.84 3.27
N LYS A 74 0.49 -9.39 4.43
CA LYS A 74 -0.02 -8.60 5.56
C LYS A 74 1.00 -7.59 6.08
N ASN A 75 2.28 -7.89 5.98
CA ASN A 75 3.36 -6.99 6.41
C ASN A 75 3.73 -5.94 5.36
N SER A 76 3.15 -5.98 4.17
CA SER A 76 3.45 -5.00 3.12
C SER A 76 2.67 -3.69 3.34
N THR A 77 3.33 -2.55 3.12
CA THR A 77 2.69 -1.22 3.15
C THR A 77 1.50 -1.14 2.18
N PHE A 78 1.62 -1.82 1.02
CA PHE A 78 0.55 -1.91 0.04
C PHE A 78 -0.70 -2.58 0.62
N PHE A 79 -0.56 -3.71 1.32
CA PHE A 79 -1.69 -4.41 1.92
C PHE A 79 -2.35 -3.58 3.03
N HIS A 80 -1.55 -2.88 3.84
CA HIS A 80 -2.08 -1.97 4.86
C HIS A 80 -2.88 -0.85 4.22
N ALA A 81 -2.34 -0.19 3.19
CA ALA A 81 -3.05 0.87 2.46
C ALA A 81 -4.34 0.36 1.81
N TYR A 82 -4.30 -0.81 1.16
CA TYR A 82 -5.46 -1.45 0.57
C TYR A 82 -6.55 -1.77 1.60
N THR A 83 -6.16 -2.30 2.75
CA THR A 83 -7.10 -2.64 3.83
C THR A 83 -7.79 -1.39 4.39
N ILE A 84 -7.04 -0.32 4.62
CA ILE A 84 -7.58 0.94 5.12
C ILE A 84 -8.51 1.58 4.08
N LEU A 85 -8.10 1.61 2.80
CA LEU A 85 -8.94 2.14 1.74
C LEU A 85 -10.28 1.40 1.65
N ASN A 86 -10.25 0.05 1.68
CA ASN A 86 -11.48 -0.74 1.65
C ASN A 86 -12.39 -0.49 2.87
N GLN A 87 -11.82 -0.28 4.06
CA GLN A 87 -12.59 0.10 5.24
C GLN A 87 -13.26 1.46 5.02
N ILE A 88 -12.52 2.46 4.56
CA ILE A 88 -13.06 3.79 4.24
C ILE A 88 -14.18 3.68 3.20
N MET A 89 -13.96 2.96 2.10
CA MET A 89 -14.96 2.78 1.03
C MET A 89 -16.22 2.09 1.55
N LYS A 90 -16.06 1.07 2.39
CA LYS A 90 -17.19 0.40 3.05
C LYS A 90 -17.97 1.36 3.95
N SER A 91 -17.29 2.14 4.78
CA SER A 91 -17.94 3.13 5.66
C SER A 91 -18.72 4.19 4.86
N ILE A 92 -18.20 4.61 3.71
CA ILE A 92 -18.91 5.54 2.81
C ILE A 92 -20.20 4.89 2.28
N VAL A 93 -20.13 3.63 1.82
CA VAL A 93 -21.31 2.90 1.30
C VAL A 93 -22.34 2.67 2.42
N ASP A 94 -21.88 2.26 3.59
CA ASP A 94 -22.74 1.98 4.76
C ASP A 94 -23.19 3.26 5.48
N GLN A 95 -22.79 4.44 4.99
CA GLN A 95 -23.09 5.77 5.58
C GLN A 95 -22.62 5.91 7.05
N VAL A 96 -21.56 5.19 7.41
CA VAL A 96 -20.94 5.31 8.74
C VAL A 96 -20.03 6.55 8.75
N LYS A 97 -20.21 7.40 9.77
CA LYS A 97 -19.47 8.68 9.89
C LYS A 97 -18.13 8.51 10.63
N ASP A 98 -17.36 7.53 10.25
CA ASP A 98 -16.03 7.21 10.79
C ASP A 98 -14.91 7.48 9.79
N THR A 99 -15.15 8.36 8.82
CA THR A 99 -14.21 8.74 7.78
C THR A 99 -14.09 10.26 7.66
N ALA A 100 -12.94 10.73 7.18
CA ALA A 100 -12.69 12.10 6.78
C ALA A 100 -12.12 12.10 5.35
N LEU A 101 -12.76 12.81 4.42
CA LEU A 101 -12.50 12.69 2.98
C LEU A 101 -11.93 13.97 2.36
N SER A 102 -11.63 14.98 3.16
CA SER A 102 -11.03 16.23 2.72
C SER A 102 -9.92 16.67 3.67
N PHE A 103 -9.10 17.60 3.21
CA PHE A 103 -8.02 18.17 4.02
C PHE A 103 -8.57 18.80 5.31
N ASP A 104 -9.67 19.55 5.21
CA ASP A 104 -10.28 20.24 6.35
C ASP A 104 -10.89 19.26 7.35
N GLU A 105 -11.57 18.21 6.87
CA GLU A 105 -12.12 17.16 7.73
C GLU A 105 -11.01 16.37 8.44
N VAL A 106 -9.91 16.04 7.73
CA VAL A 106 -8.76 15.36 8.33
C VAL A 106 -8.10 16.25 9.38
N ASN A 107 -7.96 17.56 9.11
CA ASN A 107 -7.43 18.51 10.08
C ASN A 107 -8.32 18.58 11.33
N ALA A 108 -9.64 18.70 11.17
CA ALA A 108 -10.58 18.71 12.28
C ALA A 108 -10.52 17.41 13.10
N ALA A 109 -10.52 16.25 12.44
CA ALA A 109 -10.39 14.95 13.08
C ALA A 109 -9.04 14.79 13.82
N THR A 110 -7.96 15.31 13.24
CA THR A 110 -6.64 15.32 13.87
C THR A 110 -6.62 16.15 15.14
N ASN A 111 -7.31 17.31 15.13
CA ASN A 111 -7.41 18.16 16.32
C ASN A 111 -8.15 17.48 17.48
N LEU A 112 -9.04 16.57 17.18
CA LEU A 112 -9.77 15.76 18.17
C LEU A 112 -9.05 14.46 18.56
N GLY A 113 -7.88 14.16 17.95
CA GLY A 113 -7.17 12.89 18.15
C GLY A 113 -7.93 11.67 17.61
N ALA A 114 -8.89 11.89 16.71
CA ALA A 114 -9.78 10.85 16.22
C ALA A 114 -9.21 10.01 15.08
N VAL A 115 -8.09 10.43 14.46
CA VAL A 115 -7.51 9.74 13.32
C VAL A 115 -6.87 8.41 13.76
N LYS A 116 -7.36 7.30 13.18
CA LYS A 116 -6.77 5.95 13.32
C LYS A 116 -5.70 5.71 12.27
N ALA A 117 -6.01 6.05 11.02
CA ALA A 117 -5.10 5.91 9.90
C ALA A 117 -5.40 6.97 8.83
N VAL A 118 -4.37 7.50 8.20
CA VAL A 118 -4.49 8.44 7.09
C VAL A 118 -3.77 7.86 5.86
N LEU A 119 -4.42 7.97 4.71
CA LEU A 119 -3.84 7.70 3.39
C LEU A 119 -3.62 9.02 2.67
N LEU A 120 -2.39 9.20 2.18
CA LEU A 120 -2.01 10.36 1.38
C LEU A 120 -1.53 9.89 0.00
N SER A 121 -2.03 10.51 -1.06
CA SER A 121 -1.41 10.38 -2.37
C SER A 121 -0.17 11.27 -2.44
N ASN A 122 0.92 10.79 -3.04
CA ASN A 122 2.12 11.61 -3.27
C ASN A 122 1.83 12.91 -4.05
N LYS A 123 0.78 12.95 -4.86
CA LYS A 123 0.32 14.16 -5.54
C LYS A 123 -0.19 15.27 -4.60
N ILE A 124 -0.44 14.99 -3.34
CA ILE A 124 -0.86 16.05 -2.40
C ILE A 124 0.24 17.09 -2.22
N PHE A 125 1.51 16.71 -2.35
CA PHE A 125 2.66 17.60 -2.25
C PHE A 125 2.84 18.48 -3.51
N GLU A 126 2.14 18.19 -4.61
CA GLU A 126 2.14 19.00 -5.84
C GLU A 126 0.99 20.05 -5.83
N LYS A 127 0.03 19.91 -4.92
CA LYS A 127 -1.06 20.87 -4.76
C LYS A 127 -0.59 22.06 -3.93
N ASN A 128 -1.14 23.26 -4.17
CA ASN A 128 -0.92 24.47 -3.37
C ASN A 128 -1.55 24.32 -1.95
N ILE A 129 -1.15 23.28 -1.24
CA ILE A 129 -1.52 23.08 0.15
C ILE A 129 -0.43 23.72 1.01
N ASN A 130 -0.82 24.31 2.13
CA ASN A 130 0.13 24.81 3.09
C ASN A 130 0.94 23.64 3.67
N GLU A 131 2.20 23.49 3.22
CA GLU A 131 3.09 22.39 3.60
C GLU A 131 3.32 22.36 5.13
N ASP A 132 3.49 23.51 5.77
CA ASP A 132 3.70 23.59 7.22
C ASP A 132 2.47 23.05 7.99
N LEU A 133 1.26 23.35 7.51
CA LEU A 133 0.06 22.84 8.09
C LEU A 133 -0.08 21.33 7.87
N LEU A 134 0.25 20.83 6.69
CA LEU A 134 0.23 19.39 6.40
C LEU A 134 1.23 18.65 7.33
N ILE A 135 2.45 19.14 7.47
CA ILE A 135 3.45 18.57 8.37
C ILE A 135 2.93 18.56 9.82
N THR A 136 2.32 19.67 10.25
CA THR A 136 1.75 19.77 11.60
C THR A 136 0.65 18.72 11.83
N ILE A 137 -0.23 18.50 10.85
CA ILE A 137 -1.29 17.48 10.90
C ILE A 137 -0.67 16.10 11.02
N LEU A 138 0.31 15.77 10.16
CA LEU A 138 0.94 14.45 10.17
C LEU A 138 1.66 14.17 11.50
N ASN A 139 2.44 15.12 12.01
CA ASN A 139 3.09 14.98 13.31
C ASN A 139 2.08 14.74 14.44
N LYS A 140 0.95 15.45 14.41
CA LYS A 140 -0.10 15.27 15.43
C LYS A 140 -0.79 13.92 15.33
N ILE A 141 -1.02 13.41 14.12
CA ILE A 141 -1.55 12.06 13.89
C ILE A 141 -0.60 11.01 14.49
N GLU A 142 0.70 11.13 14.23
CA GLU A 142 1.72 10.23 14.76
C GLU A 142 1.78 10.28 16.29
N LEU A 143 1.80 11.47 16.88
CA LEU A 143 1.80 11.67 18.34
C LEU A 143 0.57 11.06 19.01
N THR A 144 -0.58 11.02 18.34
CA THR A 144 -1.79 10.38 18.86
C THR A 144 -1.86 8.87 18.55
N GLY A 145 -0.78 8.28 17.97
CA GLY A 145 -0.70 6.87 17.63
C GLY A 145 -1.54 6.48 16.40
N GLY A 146 -1.82 7.43 15.51
CA GLY A 146 -2.39 7.16 14.18
C GLY A 146 -1.32 6.69 13.21
N SER A 147 -1.70 5.88 12.23
CA SER A 147 -0.80 5.44 11.16
C SER A 147 -0.88 6.35 9.95
N ILE A 148 0.27 6.62 9.34
CA ILE A 148 0.40 7.44 8.13
C ILE A 148 0.92 6.56 7.00
N LEU A 149 0.18 6.51 5.89
CA LEU A 149 0.55 5.75 4.70
C LEU A 149 0.52 6.64 3.47
N ILE A 150 1.67 6.78 2.82
CA ILE A 150 1.81 7.50 1.57
C ILE A 150 1.70 6.49 0.42
N VAL A 151 0.80 6.74 -0.52
CA VAL A 151 0.55 5.88 -1.68
C VAL A 151 0.96 6.59 -2.97
N ASP A 152 1.53 5.83 -3.88
CA ASP A 152 1.92 6.35 -5.19
C ASP A 152 0.70 6.55 -6.08
N SER A 153 0.51 7.76 -6.58
CA SER A 153 -0.61 8.16 -7.43
C SER A 153 -0.71 7.40 -8.76
N THR A 154 0.31 6.62 -9.13
CA THR A 154 0.28 5.76 -10.32
C THR A 154 -0.32 4.38 -10.04
N THR A 155 -0.50 4.02 -8.77
CA THR A 155 -1.18 2.79 -8.36
C THR A 155 -2.69 2.97 -8.28
N ASP A 156 -3.45 1.87 -8.35
CA ASP A 156 -4.90 1.91 -8.24
C ASP A 156 -5.37 2.53 -6.90
N ILE A 157 -4.67 2.22 -5.81
CA ILE A 157 -4.94 2.81 -4.49
C ILE A 157 -4.69 4.32 -4.53
N GLY A 158 -3.54 4.73 -5.06
CA GLY A 158 -3.18 6.14 -5.12
C GLY A 158 -4.08 6.94 -6.07
N LEU A 159 -4.57 6.35 -7.15
CA LEU A 159 -5.57 6.96 -8.03
C LEU A 159 -6.89 7.19 -7.28
N GLN A 160 -7.37 6.20 -6.51
CA GLN A 160 -8.57 6.33 -5.72
C GLN A 160 -8.43 7.38 -4.62
N VAL A 161 -7.32 7.38 -3.87
CA VAL A 161 -7.03 8.41 -2.86
C VAL A 161 -6.96 9.80 -3.50
N SER A 162 -6.32 9.92 -4.67
CA SER A 162 -6.22 11.19 -5.42
C SER A 162 -7.59 11.72 -5.86
N SER A 163 -8.50 10.82 -6.28
CA SER A 163 -9.87 11.18 -6.71
C SER A 163 -10.73 11.66 -5.53
N LEU A 164 -10.45 11.19 -4.32
CA LEU A 164 -11.09 11.59 -3.07
C LEU A 164 -10.44 12.82 -2.40
N GLY A 165 -9.64 13.57 -3.13
CA GLY A 165 -9.03 14.82 -2.65
C GLY A 165 -7.53 14.72 -2.34
N GLY A 166 -6.95 13.52 -2.34
CA GLY A 166 -5.51 13.28 -2.14
C GLY A 166 -5.11 13.01 -0.69
N ILE A 167 -6.01 13.23 0.26
CA ILE A 167 -5.88 12.87 1.68
C ILE A 167 -7.23 12.37 2.19
N ILE A 168 -7.22 11.18 2.80
CA ILE A 168 -8.42 10.59 3.42
C ILE A 168 -8.01 9.88 4.71
N ALA A 169 -8.90 9.84 5.69
CA ALA A 169 -8.62 9.19 6.95
C ALA A 169 -9.76 8.28 7.42
N LEU A 170 -9.36 7.18 8.06
CA LEU A 170 -10.21 6.33 8.87
C LEU A 170 -10.15 6.82 10.32
N LEU A 171 -11.28 6.97 10.95
CA LEU A 171 -11.38 7.48 12.32
C LEU A 171 -11.57 6.33 13.33
N ARG A 172 -11.25 6.61 14.58
CA ARG A 172 -11.45 5.69 15.72
C ARG A 172 -12.89 5.71 16.20
N TYR A 173 -13.55 6.83 16.03
CA TYR A 173 -14.94 7.09 16.43
C TYR A 173 -15.55 8.18 15.54
N GLN A 174 -16.86 8.24 15.53
CA GLN A 174 -17.60 9.25 14.77
C GLN A 174 -17.48 10.62 15.47
N ILE A 175 -17.21 11.65 14.67
CA ILE A 175 -17.00 13.02 15.16
C ILE A 175 -18.06 14.02 14.66
N TYR A 176 -19.02 13.54 13.81
CA TYR A 176 -20.10 14.36 13.24
C TYR A 176 -21.46 13.72 13.46
#